data_3028203622babb032c9efbe2c68c77d4
#
_entry.id   3028203622babb032c9efbe2c68c77d4
#
_cell.length_a   1.000
_cell.length_b   1.000
_cell.length_c   1.000
_cell.angle_alpha   90.00
_cell.angle_beta   90.00
_cell.angle_gamma   90.00
#
_symmetry.space_group_name_H-M   'P 1'
#
loop_
_entity.id
_entity.type
_entity.pdbx_description
1 polymer ?
#
loop_
_entity_poly.entity_id
_entity_poly.type
_entity_poly.pdbx_seq_one_letter_code
_entity_poly.pdbx_strand_id
1 'polypeptide(L)'
;APAAAGEIEKKLNKESGVLGITAKWADRRDVANAAEKGDPAAILAQQVEAYRIKKYIGAYYAALGHVDAIVFTAGVGEMSPVIRNLATQGLEEIGIVIDEKKNALAMCRNAELDITGTSSKVKIFIIPTDEELVMTEDTVALINGTYDVHTNYRYYFENRDYVNRARAEGLQRDLEKKPWLKDIVARIP
;
A
#
# COMPACT_ATOMS: atom_id res chain seq x y z
N ALA A 1 21.97 28.48 19.47
CA ALA A 1 23.03 27.59 19.01
C ALA A 1 22.44 26.71 17.89
N PRO A 2 23.20 26.37 16.82
CA PRO A 2 22.73 25.45 15.82
C PRO A 2 22.45 24.09 16.49
N ALA A 3 21.30 23.47 16.13
CA ALA A 3 20.96 22.15 16.65
C ALA A 3 22.03 21.13 16.22
N ALA A 4 22.41 20.21 17.12
CA ALA A 4 23.33 19.14 16.79
C ALA A 4 22.69 18.24 15.70
N ALA A 5 23.51 17.67 14.80
CA ALA A 5 23.01 16.82 13.69
C ALA A 5 22.04 15.73 14.17
N GLY A 6 22.32 15.09 15.31
CA GLY A 6 21.44 14.09 15.92
C GLY A 6 20.10 14.63 16.40
N GLU A 7 20.01 15.89 16.81
CA GLU A 7 18.72 16.52 17.16
C GLU A 7 17.87 16.79 15.93
N ILE A 8 18.50 17.19 14.81
CA ILE A 8 17.81 17.39 13.53
C ILE A 8 17.30 16.05 13.01
N GLU A 9 18.15 15.03 13.02
CA GLU A 9 17.79 13.67 12.61
C GLU A 9 16.60 13.14 13.44
N LYS A 10 16.63 13.28 14.75
CA LYS A 10 15.53 12.88 15.63
C LYS A 10 14.23 13.62 15.27
N LYS A 11 14.29 14.94 15.08
CA LYS A 11 13.11 15.72 14.68
C LYS A 11 12.51 15.25 13.36
N LEU A 12 13.35 15.05 12.35
CA LEU A 12 12.88 14.64 11.02
C LEU A 12 12.32 13.21 11.03
N ASN A 13 12.94 12.28 11.74
CA ASN A 13 12.57 10.86 11.71
C ASN A 13 11.52 10.46 12.75
N LYS A 14 11.40 11.18 13.88
CA LYS A 14 10.56 10.77 15.01
C LYS A 14 9.48 11.77 15.42
N GLU A 15 9.64 13.05 15.09
CA GLU A 15 8.77 14.12 15.56
C GLU A 15 8.07 14.89 14.43
N SER A 16 8.34 14.54 13.17
CA SER A 16 7.73 15.15 11.98
C SER A 16 6.71 14.24 11.30
N GLY A 17 6.38 14.50 10.05
CA GLY A 17 5.39 13.73 9.30
C GLY A 17 4.00 13.82 9.93
N VAL A 18 3.31 12.70 10.04
CA VAL A 18 1.94 12.64 10.56
C VAL A 18 1.88 13.09 12.01
N LEU A 19 2.84 12.69 12.85
CA LEU A 19 2.92 13.16 14.22
C LEU A 19 3.14 14.66 14.30
N GLY A 20 4.00 15.23 13.45
CA GLY A 20 4.24 16.66 13.39
C GLY A 20 3.01 17.48 12.99
N ILE A 21 2.16 16.95 12.12
CA ILE A 21 0.91 17.60 11.68
C ILE A 21 -0.17 17.49 12.78
N THR A 22 -0.34 16.30 13.35
CA THR A 22 -1.41 16.01 14.30
C THR A 22 -1.09 16.43 15.72
N ALA A 23 0.19 16.53 16.06
CA ALA A 23 0.72 16.72 17.41
C ALA A 23 0.27 15.65 18.43
N LYS A 24 -0.40 14.58 17.99
CA LYS A 24 -1.01 13.57 18.85
C LYS A 24 -0.73 12.14 18.41
N TRP A 25 -0.87 11.85 17.11
CA TRP A 25 -0.89 10.47 16.60
C TRP A 25 0.26 10.22 15.65
N ALA A 26 0.99 9.14 15.90
CA ALA A 26 1.97 8.58 15.00
C ALA A 26 1.40 7.37 14.22
N ASP A 27 0.48 6.61 14.84
CA ASP A 27 -0.15 5.45 14.22
C ASP A 27 -1.24 5.87 13.22
N ARG A 28 -1.17 5.32 12.02
CA ARG A 28 -2.12 5.62 10.93
C ARG A 28 -3.55 5.23 11.23
N ARG A 29 -3.76 4.22 12.05
CA ARG A 29 -5.09 3.77 12.49
C ARG A 29 -5.74 4.81 13.38
N ASP A 30 -4.97 5.40 14.29
CA ASP A 30 -5.46 6.46 15.16
C ASP A 30 -5.78 7.72 14.36
N VAL A 31 -4.95 8.06 13.37
CA VAL A 31 -5.21 9.17 12.45
C VAL A 31 -6.50 8.94 11.66
N ALA A 32 -6.70 7.73 11.12
CA ALA A 32 -7.90 7.40 10.37
C ALA A 32 -9.16 7.53 11.24
N ASN A 33 -9.13 6.95 12.45
CA ASN A 33 -10.23 7.05 13.41
C ASN A 33 -10.54 8.49 13.84
N ALA A 34 -9.51 9.33 13.98
CA ALA A 34 -9.69 10.74 14.33
C ALA A 34 -10.26 11.55 13.14
N ALA A 35 -9.79 11.28 11.93
CA ALA A 35 -10.29 11.91 10.70
C ALA A 35 -11.77 11.57 10.46
N GLU A 36 -12.18 10.31 10.65
CA GLU A 36 -13.58 9.88 10.56
C GLU A 36 -14.48 10.61 11.58
N LYS A 37 -13.94 11.00 12.72
CA LYS A 37 -14.62 11.79 13.73
C LYS A 37 -14.56 13.31 13.47
N GLY A 38 -13.96 13.71 12.34
CA GLY A 38 -13.89 15.11 11.90
C GLY A 38 -12.74 15.91 12.50
N ASP A 39 -11.70 15.27 13.08
CA ASP A 39 -10.52 16.01 13.57
C ASP A 39 -9.76 16.66 12.40
N PRO A 40 -9.64 18.00 12.36
CA PRO A 40 -9.08 18.70 11.20
C PRO A 40 -7.59 18.44 11.01
N ALA A 41 -6.83 18.20 12.07
CA ALA A 41 -5.40 17.90 11.94
C ALA A 41 -5.19 16.48 11.39
N ALA A 42 -6.03 15.52 11.77
CA ALA A 42 -6.00 14.17 11.23
C ALA A 42 -6.40 14.13 9.73
N ILE A 43 -7.44 14.90 9.37
CA ILE A 43 -7.84 15.06 7.96
C ILE A 43 -6.70 15.67 7.14
N LEU A 44 -6.11 16.75 7.64
CA LEU A 44 -4.96 17.39 6.98
C LEU A 44 -3.77 16.44 6.82
N ALA A 45 -3.48 15.63 7.84
CA ALA A 45 -2.39 14.65 7.78
C ALA A 45 -2.61 13.61 6.66
N GLN A 46 -3.84 13.09 6.51
CA GLN A 46 -4.20 12.20 5.41
C GLN A 46 -4.08 12.88 4.04
N GLN A 47 -4.55 14.12 3.93
CA GLN A 47 -4.45 14.89 2.68
C GLN A 47 -3.00 15.14 2.27
N VAL A 48 -2.14 15.53 3.21
CA VAL A 48 -0.70 15.77 2.96
C VAL A 48 0.00 14.48 2.52
N GLU A 49 -0.30 13.36 3.17
CA GLU A 49 0.26 12.06 2.80
C GLU A 49 -0.16 11.65 1.39
N ALA A 50 -1.47 11.68 1.12
CA ALA A 50 -2.02 11.33 -0.18
C ALA A 50 -1.51 12.26 -1.29
N TYR A 51 -1.38 13.56 -1.01
CA TYR A 51 -0.82 14.54 -1.95
C TYR A 51 0.63 14.21 -2.32
N ARG A 52 1.44 13.78 -1.37
CA ARG A 52 2.80 13.32 -1.66
C ARG A 52 2.80 12.09 -2.56
N ILE A 53 1.95 11.10 -2.28
CA ILE A 53 1.81 9.91 -3.13
C ILE A 53 1.41 10.33 -4.56
N LYS A 54 0.40 11.19 -4.69
CA LYS A 54 -0.03 11.73 -6.00
C LYS A 54 1.12 12.38 -6.77
N LYS A 55 1.93 13.19 -6.11
CA LYS A 55 3.10 13.82 -6.75
C LYS A 55 4.09 12.79 -7.29
N TYR A 56 4.34 11.71 -6.55
CA TYR A 56 5.22 10.64 -7.00
C TYR A 56 4.60 9.84 -8.15
N ILE A 57 3.29 9.56 -8.11
CA ILE A 57 2.59 8.93 -9.24
C ILE A 57 2.78 9.78 -10.51
N GLY A 58 2.54 11.09 -10.44
CA GLY A 58 2.71 11.98 -11.57
C GLY A 58 4.17 12.09 -12.06
N ALA A 59 5.13 12.14 -11.13
CA ALA A 59 6.55 12.18 -11.46
C ALA A 59 7.01 10.89 -12.19
N TYR A 60 6.63 9.73 -11.69
CA TYR A 60 6.97 8.45 -12.35
C TYR A 60 6.19 8.24 -13.64
N TYR A 61 4.94 8.69 -13.73
CA TYR A 61 4.20 8.69 -14.99
C TYR A 61 4.96 9.48 -16.08
N ALA A 62 5.44 10.67 -15.73
CA ALA A 62 6.22 11.48 -16.66
C ALA A 62 7.58 10.84 -17.01
N ALA A 63 8.26 10.24 -16.04
CA ALA A 63 9.58 9.62 -16.24
C ALA A 63 9.50 8.35 -17.10
N LEU A 64 8.43 7.56 -16.96
CA LEU A 64 8.21 6.34 -17.72
C LEU A 64 7.64 6.60 -19.12
N GLY A 65 6.95 7.74 -19.32
CA GLY A 65 6.26 8.07 -20.57
C GLY A 65 5.00 7.25 -20.83
N HIS A 66 4.92 6.01 -20.34
CA HIS A 66 3.76 5.14 -20.38
C HIS A 66 3.66 4.35 -19.07
N VAL A 67 2.45 4.15 -18.58
CA VAL A 67 2.17 3.39 -17.37
C VAL A 67 1.02 2.41 -17.65
N ASP A 68 1.27 1.12 -17.52
CA ASP A 68 0.27 0.06 -17.68
C ASP A 68 -0.56 -0.12 -16.43
N ALA A 69 0.09 -0.05 -15.25
CA ALA A 69 -0.57 -0.27 -13.97
C ALA A 69 0.04 0.55 -12.84
N ILE A 70 -0.82 0.86 -11.85
CA ILE A 70 -0.45 1.35 -10.52
C ILE A 70 -0.77 0.26 -9.53
N VAL A 71 0.17 -0.03 -8.63
CA VAL A 71 0.00 -1.00 -7.57
C VAL A 71 0.05 -0.29 -6.22
N PHE A 72 -1.03 -0.41 -5.46
CA PHE A 72 -1.07 -0.06 -4.04
C PHE A 72 -0.71 -1.29 -3.20
N THR A 73 0.22 -1.11 -2.28
CA THR A 73 0.76 -2.19 -1.46
C THR A 73 1.10 -1.69 -0.06
N ALA A 74 1.55 -2.58 0.80
CA ALA A 74 1.83 -2.35 2.22
C ALA A 74 0.61 -1.83 3.01
N GLY A 75 0.73 -1.69 4.32
CA GLY A 75 -0.40 -1.47 5.22
C GLY A 75 -1.36 -0.35 4.79
N VAL A 76 -0.84 0.81 4.41
CA VAL A 76 -1.65 1.96 3.99
C VAL A 76 -2.27 1.73 2.61
N GLY A 77 -1.47 1.26 1.64
CA GLY A 77 -1.97 0.99 0.29
C GLY A 77 -3.03 -0.11 0.27
N GLU A 78 -2.86 -1.16 1.07
CA GLU A 78 -3.78 -2.29 1.15
C GLU A 78 -5.08 -1.97 1.87
N MET A 79 -5.01 -1.21 2.98
CA MET A 79 -6.10 -1.10 3.94
C MET A 79 -6.74 0.29 4.05
N SER A 80 -6.29 1.28 3.26
CA SER A 80 -6.86 2.63 3.32
C SER A 80 -7.51 3.06 2.00
N PRO A 81 -8.81 2.81 1.81
CA PRO A 81 -9.57 3.33 0.66
C PRO A 81 -9.48 4.85 0.52
N VAL A 82 -9.44 5.56 1.64
CA VAL A 82 -9.35 7.03 1.69
C VAL A 82 -8.04 7.52 1.07
N ILE A 83 -6.91 6.95 1.47
CA ILE A 83 -5.59 7.35 0.94
C ILE A 83 -5.50 7.02 -0.55
N ARG A 84 -5.97 5.85 -0.99
CA ARG A 84 -5.96 5.49 -2.41
C ARG A 84 -6.79 6.46 -3.24
N ASN A 85 -8.00 6.81 -2.76
CA ASN A 85 -8.88 7.76 -3.44
C ASN A 85 -8.24 9.17 -3.52
N LEU A 86 -7.76 9.70 -2.40
CA LEU A 86 -7.11 11.01 -2.37
C LEU A 86 -5.83 11.06 -3.22
N ALA A 87 -5.09 9.96 -3.31
CA ALA A 87 -3.87 9.88 -4.11
C ALA A 87 -4.13 9.81 -5.62
N THR A 88 -5.31 9.36 -6.04
CA THR A 88 -5.68 9.25 -7.47
C THR A 88 -6.63 10.35 -7.95
N GLN A 89 -7.34 11.00 -7.05
CA GLN A 89 -8.25 12.10 -7.37
C GLN A 89 -7.55 13.22 -8.18
N GLY A 90 -8.13 13.65 -9.31
CA GLY A 90 -7.56 14.66 -10.20
C GLY A 90 -6.44 14.15 -11.10
N LEU A 91 -6.35 12.82 -11.30
CA LEU A 91 -5.45 12.18 -12.27
C LEU A 91 -6.22 11.57 -13.46
N GLU A 92 -7.51 11.86 -13.56
CA GLU A 92 -8.43 11.33 -14.58
C GLU A 92 -7.98 11.71 -15.99
N GLU A 93 -7.49 12.94 -16.18
CA GLU A 93 -7.00 13.46 -17.48
C GLU A 93 -5.80 12.67 -18.02
N ILE A 94 -4.99 12.09 -17.14
CA ILE A 94 -3.89 11.21 -17.54
C ILE A 94 -4.28 9.73 -17.58
N GLY A 95 -5.59 9.45 -17.48
CA GLY A 95 -6.15 8.12 -17.64
C GLY A 95 -6.09 7.24 -16.40
N ILE A 96 -5.91 7.81 -15.22
CA ILE A 96 -5.92 7.09 -13.94
C ILE A 96 -7.26 7.34 -13.25
N VAL A 97 -8.15 6.35 -13.27
CA VAL A 97 -9.50 6.43 -12.70
C VAL A 97 -9.74 5.22 -11.80
N ILE A 98 -10.04 5.49 -10.54
CA ILE A 98 -10.40 4.46 -9.56
C ILE A 98 -11.91 4.18 -9.61
N ASP A 99 -12.31 2.93 -9.44
CA ASP A 99 -13.70 2.59 -9.15
C ASP A 99 -13.95 2.79 -7.66
N GLU A 100 -14.66 3.83 -7.29
CA GLU A 100 -14.89 4.21 -5.89
C GLU A 100 -15.63 3.11 -5.09
N LYS A 101 -16.55 2.39 -5.73
CA LYS A 101 -17.29 1.30 -5.06
C LYS A 101 -16.40 0.11 -4.77
N LYS A 102 -15.63 -0.30 -5.79
CA LYS A 102 -14.62 -1.36 -5.60
C LYS A 102 -13.59 -0.95 -4.57
N ASN A 103 -13.07 0.27 -4.65
CA ASN A 103 -12.09 0.81 -3.72
C ASN A 103 -12.58 0.78 -2.27
N ALA A 104 -13.82 1.20 -2.02
CA ALA A 104 -14.40 1.19 -0.67
C ALA A 104 -14.49 -0.22 -0.07
N LEU A 105 -14.70 -1.23 -0.92
CA LEU A 105 -14.82 -2.64 -0.53
C LEU A 105 -13.48 -3.38 -0.48
N ALA A 106 -12.44 -2.82 -1.10
CA ALA A 106 -11.16 -3.45 -1.30
C ALA A 106 -10.28 -3.38 -0.04
N MET A 107 -10.61 -4.19 0.95
CA MET A 107 -9.88 -4.40 2.20
C MET A 107 -9.73 -5.91 2.44
N CYS A 108 -8.79 -6.53 1.73
CA CYS A 108 -8.47 -7.94 1.84
C CYS A 108 -6.96 -8.14 1.65
N ARG A 109 -6.33 -8.90 2.55
CA ARG A 109 -4.90 -9.24 2.49
C ARG A 109 -4.64 -10.63 1.91
N ASN A 110 -5.70 -11.32 1.49
CA ASN A 110 -5.61 -12.70 1.03
C ASN A 110 -5.72 -12.85 -0.49
N ALA A 111 -5.88 -11.73 -1.21
CA ALA A 111 -5.93 -11.71 -2.67
C ALA A 111 -5.44 -10.39 -3.24
N GLU A 112 -5.01 -10.43 -4.48
CA GLU A 112 -4.82 -9.26 -5.33
C GLU A 112 -6.20 -8.73 -5.74
N LEU A 113 -6.40 -7.41 -5.71
CA LEU A 113 -7.68 -6.78 -6.01
C LEU A 113 -7.52 -5.79 -7.17
N ASP A 114 -8.49 -5.78 -8.08
CA ASP A 114 -8.59 -4.81 -9.18
C ASP A 114 -9.66 -3.77 -8.86
N ILE A 115 -9.21 -2.53 -8.66
CA ILE A 115 -10.05 -1.37 -8.37
C ILE A 115 -10.09 -0.38 -9.53
N THR A 116 -9.72 -0.83 -10.72
CA THR A 116 -9.70 -0.02 -11.95
C THR A 116 -11.10 0.45 -12.31
N GLY A 117 -11.26 1.74 -12.51
CA GLY A 117 -12.49 2.34 -13.04
C GLY A 117 -12.67 2.01 -14.53
N THR A 118 -13.93 1.97 -14.99
CA THR A 118 -14.27 1.56 -16.37
C THR A 118 -13.68 2.48 -17.45
N SER A 119 -13.45 3.76 -17.14
CA SER A 119 -12.84 4.74 -18.04
C SER A 119 -11.32 4.83 -17.88
N SER A 120 -10.73 4.09 -16.96
CA SER A 120 -9.30 4.13 -16.72
C SER A 120 -8.51 3.50 -17.87
N LYS A 121 -7.45 4.18 -18.30
CA LYS A 121 -6.47 3.65 -19.26
C LYS A 121 -5.35 2.88 -18.56
N VAL A 122 -5.14 3.18 -17.29
CA VAL A 122 -4.12 2.58 -16.43
C VAL A 122 -4.82 1.60 -15.47
N LYS A 123 -4.32 0.38 -15.34
CA LYS A 123 -4.83 -0.56 -14.35
C LYS A 123 -4.47 -0.12 -12.95
N ILE A 124 -5.34 -0.40 -11.97
CA ILE A 124 -5.12 -0.03 -10.58
C ILE A 124 -5.37 -1.26 -9.70
N PHE A 125 -4.29 -1.79 -9.15
CA PHE A 125 -4.32 -2.99 -8.33
C PHE A 125 -3.97 -2.68 -6.88
N ILE A 126 -4.46 -3.54 -6.00
CA ILE A 126 -3.99 -3.67 -4.62
C ILE A 126 -3.35 -5.05 -4.53
N ILE A 127 -2.06 -5.08 -4.22
CA ILE A 127 -1.30 -6.33 -4.09
C ILE A 127 -0.74 -6.40 -2.67
N PRO A 128 -1.21 -7.35 -1.85
CA PRO A 128 -0.71 -7.53 -0.50
C PRO A 128 0.75 -7.96 -0.48
N THR A 129 1.53 -7.36 0.43
CA THR A 129 2.89 -7.79 0.74
C THR A 129 2.90 -8.96 1.72
N ASP A 130 4.00 -9.71 1.74
CA ASP A 130 4.28 -10.76 2.72
C ASP A 130 5.72 -10.62 3.20
N GLU A 131 5.96 -9.56 3.96
CA GLU A 131 7.29 -9.20 4.49
C GLU A 131 7.77 -10.23 5.53
N GLU A 132 6.82 -10.85 6.24
CA GLU A 132 7.12 -11.88 7.25
C GLU A 132 7.69 -13.14 6.59
N LEU A 133 7.22 -13.50 5.41
CA LEU A 133 7.75 -14.63 4.64
C LEU A 133 9.21 -14.38 4.23
N VAL A 134 9.51 -13.19 3.72
CA VAL A 134 10.88 -12.81 3.35
C VAL A 134 11.81 -12.90 4.55
N MET A 135 11.42 -12.27 5.67
CA MET A 135 12.24 -12.32 6.91
C MET A 135 12.41 -13.76 7.43
N THR A 136 11.41 -14.60 7.27
CA THR A 136 11.49 -16.01 7.68
C THR A 136 12.48 -16.77 6.81
N GLU A 137 12.39 -16.64 5.49
CA GLU A 137 13.31 -17.30 4.57
C GLU A 137 14.76 -16.82 4.76
N ASP A 138 14.98 -15.52 4.90
CA ASP A 138 16.30 -14.94 5.19
C ASP A 138 16.89 -15.51 6.48
N THR A 139 16.08 -15.55 7.54
CA THR A 139 16.53 -16.08 8.85
C THR A 139 16.92 -17.55 8.75
N VAL A 140 16.09 -18.37 8.10
CA VAL A 140 16.40 -19.80 7.91
C VAL A 140 17.65 -19.98 7.07
N ALA A 141 17.82 -19.22 6.00
CA ALA A 141 18.98 -19.29 5.13
C ALA A 141 20.27 -18.87 5.86
N LEU A 142 20.20 -17.83 6.70
CA LEU A 142 21.34 -17.41 7.54
C LEU A 142 21.73 -18.49 8.55
N ILE A 143 20.76 -19.12 9.22
CA ILE A 143 21.02 -20.21 10.18
C ILE A 143 21.68 -21.40 9.48
N ASN A 144 21.26 -21.72 8.27
CA ASN A 144 21.76 -22.85 7.49
C ASN A 144 23.06 -22.52 6.71
N GLY A 145 23.54 -21.27 6.75
CA GLY A 145 24.72 -20.83 6.00
C GLY A 145 24.53 -20.84 4.47
N THR A 146 23.30 -20.77 4.01
CA THR A 146 22.94 -20.78 2.57
C THR A 146 22.53 -19.41 2.04
N TYR A 147 22.43 -18.40 2.91
CA TYR A 147 22.09 -17.04 2.51
C TYR A 147 23.25 -16.40 1.74
N ASP A 148 22.93 -15.80 0.61
CA ASP A 148 23.81 -14.89 -0.11
C ASP A 148 23.28 -13.46 0.04
N VAL A 149 23.84 -12.48 -0.67
CA VAL A 149 23.27 -11.14 -0.74
C VAL A 149 21.87 -11.19 -1.35
N HIS A 150 21.00 -10.31 -0.90
CA HIS A 150 19.58 -10.30 -1.28
C HIS A 150 19.32 -10.38 -2.80
N THR A 151 20.20 -9.80 -3.61
CA THR A 151 20.11 -9.85 -5.09
C THR A 151 20.43 -11.21 -5.71
N ASN A 152 21.10 -12.09 -4.99
CA ASN A 152 21.57 -13.40 -5.47
C ASN A 152 20.78 -14.55 -4.84
N TYR A 153 20.19 -14.34 -3.67
CA TYR A 153 19.40 -15.35 -2.99
C TYR A 153 18.08 -15.58 -3.74
N ARG A 154 17.76 -16.86 -3.98
CA ARG A 154 16.50 -17.24 -4.63
C ARG A 154 15.49 -17.66 -3.58
N TYR A 155 14.45 -16.89 -3.47
CA TYR A 155 13.35 -17.17 -2.55
C TYR A 155 12.45 -18.29 -3.07
N TYR A 156 11.92 -19.07 -2.16
CA TYR A 156 11.00 -20.15 -2.48
C TYR A 156 9.75 -19.67 -3.24
N PHE A 157 9.25 -18.48 -2.90
CA PHE A 157 8.09 -17.87 -3.53
C PHE A 157 8.34 -17.35 -4.96
N GLU A 158 9.58 -17.33 -5.45
CA GLU A 158 9.88 -17.03 -6.85
C GLU A 158 9.58 -18.19 -7.81
N ASN A 159 9.32 -19.39 -7.26
CA ASN A 159 8.94 -20.54 -8.09
C ASN A 159 7.55 -20.31 -8.72
N ARG A 160 7.42 -20.63 -10.00
CA ARG A 160 6.15 -20.46 -10.74
C ARG A 160 4.99 -21.24 -10.13
N ASP A 161 5.28 -22.36 -9.51
CA ASP A 161 4.27 -23.23 -8.89
C ASP A 161 4.04 -22.90 -7.40
N TYR A 162 4.63 -21.81 -6.93
CA TYR A 162 4.43 -21.39 -5.55
C TYR A 162 2.98 -20.97 -5.29
N VAL A 163 2.40 -21.54 -4.27
CA VAL A 163 1.09 -21.16 -3.77
C VAL A 163 1.18 -20.88 -2.27
N ASN A 164 0.88 -19.66 -1.88
CA ASN A 164 0.71 -19.33 -0.47
C ASN A 164 -0.61 -19.96 0.05
N ARG A 165 -0.51 -21.13 0.64
CA ARG A 165 -1.67 -21.90 1.12
C ARG A 165 -2.46 -21.14 2.18
N ALA A 166 -1.80 -20.46 3.10
CA ALA A 166 -2.45 -19.70 4.16
C ALA A 166 -3.32 -18.57 3.58
N ARG A 167 -2.81 -17.88 2.54
CA ARG A 167 -3.57 -16.84 1.81
C ARG A 167 -4.74 -17.46 1.04
N ALA A 168 -4.54 -18.57 0.37
CA ALA A 168 -5.60 -19.24 -0.38
C ALA A 168 -6.76 -19.67 0.53
N GLU A 169 -6.45 -20.27 1.68
CA GLU A 169 -7.45 -20.64 2.70
C GLU A 169 -8.09 -19.39 3.34
N GLY A 170 -7.29 -18.33 3.58
CA GLY A 170 -7.77 -17.05 4.07
C GLY A 170 -8.77 -16.42 3.11
N LEU A 171 -8.48 -16.44 1.81
CA LEU A 171 -9.38 -15.93 0.77
C LEU A 171 -10.71 -16.69 0.74
N GLN A 172 -10.69 -18.01 0.88
CA GLN A 172 -11.93 -18.80 0.95
C GLN A 172 -12.82 -18.34 2.11
N ARG A 173 -12.24 -18.21 3.30
CA ARG A 173 -12.96 -17.70 4.48
C ARG A 173 -13.46 -16.26 4.29
N ASP A 174 -12.69 -15.42 3.61
CA ASP A 174 -13.10 -14.04 3.29
C ASP A 174 -14.24 -14.01 2.28
N LEU A 175 -14.23 -14.86 1.25
CA LEU A 175 -15.30 -14.96 0.26
C LEU A 175 -16.62 -15.45 0.86
N GLU A 176 -16.58 -16.32 1.85
CA GLU A 176 -17.77 -16.74 2.60
C GLU A 176 -18.42 -15.59 3.37
N LYS A 177 -17.59 -14.75 4.00
CA LYS A 177 -18.04 -13.59 4.80
C LYS A 177 -18.36 -12.37 3.97
N LYS A 178 -17.67 -12.22 2.84
CA LYS A 178 -17.71 -11.05 1.95
C LYS A 178 -17.83 -11.50 0.49
N PRO A 179 -19.01 -12.02 0.07
CA PRO A 179 -19.20 -12.60 -1.27
C PRO A 179 -18.89 -11.64 -2.42
N TRP A 180 -18.98 -10.32 -2.18
CA TRP A 180 -18.66 -9.28 -3.17
C TRP A 180 -17.18 -9.21 -3.54
N LEU A 181 -16.28 -9.78 -2.72
CA LEU A 181 -14.84 -9.81 -3.04
C LEU A 181 -14.58 -10.53 -4.36
N LYS A 182 -15.38 -11.52 -4.74
CA LYS A 182 -15.25 -12.23 -6.03
C LYS A 182 -15.30 -11.30 -7.25
N ASP A 183 -15.97 -10.15 -7.12
CA ASP A 183 -16.16 -9.19 -8.21
C ASP A 183 -14.96 -8.21 -8.33
N ILE A 184 -14.09 -8.18 -7.33
CA ILE A 184 -12.91 -7.30 -7.27
C ILE A 184 -11.59 -8.07 -7.15
N VAL A 185 -11.60 -9.37 -6.90
CA VAL A 185 -10.39 -10.19 -6.96
C VAL A 185 -9.82 -10.12 -8.36
N ALA A 186 -8.56 -9.70 -8.47
CA ALA A 186 -7.88 -9.58 -9.74
C ALA A 186 -7.69 -10.98 -10.35
N ARG A 187 -8.07 -11.12 -11.62
CA ARG A 187 -7.69 -12.28 -12.41
C ARG A 187 -6.39 -11.93 -13.11
N ILE A 188 -5.28 -12.31 -12.49
CA ILE A 188 -3.97 -12.19 -13.12
C ILE A 188 -3.83 -13.39 -14.06
N PRO A 189 -3.59 -13.17 -15.35
CA PRO A 189 -3.44 -14.23 -16.34
C PRO A 189 -2.22 -15.12 -16.10
#